data_dd0c59499cc0d36f44680e9caf317b82
#
_entry.id   dd0c59499cc0d36f44680e9caf317b82
#
_cell.length_a   1.000
_cell.length_b   1.000
_cell.length_c   1.000
_cell.angle_alpha   90.00
_cell.angle_beta   90.00
_cell.angle_gamma   90.00
#
_symmetry.space_group_name_H-M   'P 1'
#
loop_
_entity.id
_entity.type
_entity.pdbx_description
1 polymer ?
#
loop_
_entity_poly.entity_id
_entity_poly.type
_entity_poly.pdbx_seq_one_letter_code
_entity_poly.pdbx_strand_id
1 'polypeptide(L)'
;MVKNQLHKEGEQLENYTKYKLKGRDELASVLTGTDNLFIIACNKCFKEFETVDEPDCDEFEKIVSEEGKTITGSAKVDFLCNKVQTERKLQDMIPEGTEHVFVISCGLGVQTVADMVNVPVYAAADSLNYRGHHGMALTKKSCDACAQCYLN
;
A
#
# COMPACT_ATOMS: atom_id res chain seq x y z
N MET A 1 -32.63 -13.75 -13.46
CA MET A 1 -32.19 -13.20 -12.17
C MET A 1 -30.71 -13.46 -11.88
N VAL A 2 -30.20 -14.66 -12.11
CA VAL A 2 -28.79 -14.99 -11.86
C VAL A 2 -27.80 -14.24 -12.77
N LYS A 3 -28.15 -13.95 -14.02
CA LYS A 3 -27.31 -13.20 -14.97
C LYS A 3 -27.09 -11.73 -14.59
N ASN A 4 -28.02 -11.11 -13.87
CA ASN A 4 -27.87 -9.71 -13.44
C ASN A 4 -27.00 -9.54 -12.19
N GLN A 5 -26.88 -10.57 -11.35
CA GLN A 5 -25.97 -10.54 -10.20
C GLN A 5 -24.52 -10.75 -10.62
N LEU A 6 -24.27 -11.66 -11.54
CA LEU A 6 -22.93 -11.89 -12.09
C LEU A 6 -22.36 -10.67 -12.82
N HIS A 7 -23.22 -9.88 -13.50
CA HIS A 7 -22.80 -8.64 -14.15
C HIS A 7 -22.45 -7.55 -13.14
N LYS A 8 -23.18 -7.47 -12.01
CA LYS A 8 -22.88 -6.49 -10.95
C LYS A 8 -21.61 -6.84 -10.18
N GLU A 9 -21.34 -8.12 -9.97
CA GLU A 9 -20.10 -8.56 -9.33
C GLU A 9 -18.89 -8.31 -10.25
N GLY A 10 -19.02 -8.53 -11.56
CA GLY A 10 -17.99 -8.21 -12.54
C GLY A 10 -17.71 -6.71 -12.65
N GLU A 11 -18.73 -5.87 -12.69
CA GLU A 11 -18.58 -4.41 -12.72
C GLU A 11 -17.97 -3.86 -11.41
N GLN A 12 -18.31 -4.44 -10.27
CA GLN A 12 -17.70 -4.06 -8.99
C GLN A 12 -16.21 -4.39 -8.98
N LEU A 13 -15.80 -5.57 -9.42
CA LEU A 13 -14.41 -5.98 -9.49
C LEU A 13 -13.56 -5.11 -10.42
N GLU A 14 -14.15 -4.52 -11.45
CA GLU A 14 -13.44 -3.63 -12.37
C GLU A 14 -13.18 -2.22 -11.82
N ASN A 15 -13.91 -1.80 -10.79
CA ASN A 15 -13.85 -0.46 -10.23
C ASN A 15 -12.90 -0.33 -9.00
N TYR A 16 -12.23 -1.38 -8.62
CA TYR A 16 -11.27 -1.34 -7.51
C TYR A 16 -9.87 -0.98 -7.97
N THR A 17 -9.18 -0.23 -7.14
CA THR A 17 -7.74 -0.15 -7.21
C THR A 17 -7.16 -1.45 -6.68
N LYS A 18 -6.34 -2.10 -7.50
CA LYS A 18 -5.71 -3.36 -7.15
C LYS A 18 -4.20 -3.20 -7.06
N TYR A 19 -3.62 -3.88 -6.11
CA TYR A 19 -2.18 -4.04 -5.96
C TYR A 19 -1.87 -5.47 -5.50
N LYS A 20 -0.66 -5.88 -5.72
CA LYS A 20 -0.16 -7.21 -5.41
C LYS A 20 1.20 -7.11 -4.74
N LEU A 21 1.44 -7.91 -3.72
CA LEU A 21 2.76 -8.01 -3.11
C LEU A 21 3.82 -8.35 -4.16
N LYS A 22 4.97 -7.68 -4.10
CA LYS A 22 6.11 -7.96 -4.97
C LYS A 22 6.60 -9.40 -4.78
N GLY A 23 7.28 -9.93 -5.79
CA GLY A 23 7.89 -11.25 -5.71
C GLY A 23 8.89 -11.36 -4.55
N ARG A 24 8.99 -12.56 -3.97
CA ARG A 24 9.87 -12.82 -2.82
C ARG A 24 11.33 -12.41 -3.08
N ASP A 25 11.87 -12.74 -4.25
CA ASP A 25 13.27 -12.43 -4.61
C ASP A 25 13.51 -10.92 -4.71
N GLU A 26 12.54 -10.19 -5.23
CA GLU A 26 12.58 -8.74 -5.31
C GLU A 26 12.54 -8.11 -3.91
N LEU A 27 11.64 -8.58 -3.06
CA LEU A 27 11.54 -8.12 -1.66
C LEU A 27 12.82 -8.42 -0.87
N ALA A 28 13.35 -9.62 -1.00
CA ALA A 28 14.61 -10.00 -0.36
C ALA A 28 15.77 -9.10 -0.81
N SER A 29 15.83 -8.76 -2.09
CA SER A 29 16.84 -7.86 -2.64
C SER A 29 16.75 -6.45 -2.02
N VAL A 30 15.55 -5.90 -1.91
CA VAL A 30 15.34 -4.59 -1.30
C VAL A 30 15.64 -4.61 0.18
N LEU A 31 15.32 -5.69 0.89
CA LEU A 31 15.57 -5.87 2.31
C LEU A 31 17.07 -5.99 2.65
N THR A 32 17.92 -6.35 1.71
CA THR A 32 19.35 -6.56 1.95
C THR A 32 20.05 -5.35 2.57
N GLY A 33 19.65 -4.14 2.25
CA GLY A 33 20.22 -2.90 2.77
C GLY A 33 19.42 -2.25 3.89
N THR A 34 18.42 -2.94 4.44
CA THR A 34 17.50 -2.37 5.43
C THR A 34 17.54 -3.16 6.73
N ASP A 35 17.48 -2.47 7.86
CA ASP A 35 17.20 -3.02 9.17
C ASP A 35 16.00 -2.28 9.76
N ASN A 36 15.58 -2.47 10.96
CA ASN A 36 14.60 -1.68 11.71
C ASN A 36 13.51 -1.01 10.85
N LEU A 37 12.63 -1.80 10.28
CA LEU A 37 11.61 -1.31 9.35
C LEU A 37 10.21 -1.25 9.96
N PHE A 38 9.44 -0.27 9.53
CA PHE A 38 8.02 -0.13 9.85
C PHE A 38 7.18 -0.47 8.60
N ILE A 39 6.08 -1.19 8.79
CA ILE A 39 5.20 -1.63 7.71
C ILE A 39 3.90 -0.84 7.75
N ILE A 40 3.52 -0.23 6.63
CA ILE A 40 2.23 0.43 6.47
C ILE A 40 1.49 -0.24 5.32
N ALA A 41 0.26 -0.67 5.57
CA ALA A 41 -0.61 -1.24 4.55
C ALA A 41 -1.87 -0.40 4.36
N CYS A 42 -2.24 -0.22 3.09
CA CYS A 42 -3.53 0.35 2.75
C CYS A 42 -4.61 -0.73 2.88
N ASN A 43 -5.56 -0.50 3.78
CA ASN A 43 -6.59 -1.49 4.06
C ASN A 43 -7.69 -1.51 2.98
N LYS A 44 -8.07 -0.34 2.43
CA LYS A 44 -9.08 -0.23 1.37
C LYS A 44 -9.13 1.15 0.72
N CYS A 45 -9.63 1.19 -0.53
CA CYS A 45 -9.87 2.41 -1.27
C CYS A 45 -11.19 3.10 -0.91
N PHE A 46 -12.24 2.33 -0.65
CA PHE A 46 -13.55 2.82 -0.22
C PHE A 46 -14.11 1.97 0.90
N LYS A 47 -14.67 2.64 1.89
CA LYS A 47 -15.23 1.98 3.08
C LYS A 47 -16.44 1.10 2.79
N GLU A 48 -17.12 1.37 1.68
CA GLU A 48 -18.33 0.66 1.24
C GLU A 48 -18.03 -0.61 0.45
N PHE A 49 -16.79 -0.77 0.01
CA PHE A 49 -16.37 -1.92 -0.76
C PHE A 49 -15.44 -2.76 0.11
N GLU A 50 -15.95 -3.88 0.58
CA GLU A 50 -15.08 -4.89 1.19
C GLU A 50 -14.08 -5.34 0.14
N THR A 51 -12.81 -5.15 0.43
CA THR A 51 -11.76 -5.67 -0.44
C THR A 51 -11.79 -7.19 -0.36
N VAL A 52 -11.86 -7.82 -1.50
CA VAL A 52 -11.86 -9.29 -1.61
C VAL A 52 -10.51 -9.86 -1.15
N ASP A 53 -9.46 -9.06 -1.26
CA ASP A 53 -8.10 -9.44 -0.86
C ASP A 53 -7.60 -8.52 0.25
N GLU A 54 -7.40 -9.07 1.43
CA GLU A 54 -6.67 -8.36 2.49
C GLU A 54 -5.23 -8.10 2.04
N PRO A 55 -4.63 -6.97 2.45
CA PRO A 55 -3.21 -6.75 2.20
C PRO A 55 -2.38 -7.91 2.75
N ASP A 56 -1.46 -8.44 1.96
CA ASP A 56 -0.60 -9.57 2.31
C ASP A 56 0.48 -9.18 3.35
N CYS A 57 0.03 -8.57 4.46
CA CYS A 57 0.92 -8.13 5.54
C CYS A 57 1.61 -9.31 6.20
N ASP A 58 0.87 -10.37 6.46
CA ASP A 58 1.40 -11.55 7.16
C ASP A 58 2.48 -12.25 6.33
N GLU A 59 2.28 -12.34 5.01
CA GLU A 59 3.28 -12.89 4.10
C GLU A 59 4.53 -12.01 4.05
N PHE A 60 4.37 -10.70 3.99
CA PHE A 60 5.50 -9.77 4.00
C PHE A 60 6.26 -9.81 5.33
N GLU A 61 5.57 -9.80 6.46
CA GLU A 61 6.17 -9.94 7.78
C GLU A 61 6.98 -11.23 7.92
N LYS A 62 6.48 -12.33 7.35
CA LYS A 62 7.19 -13.60 7.30
C LYS A 62 8.48 -13.50 6.50
N ILE A 63 8.44 -12.88 5.33
CA ILE A 63 9.63 -12.65 4.49
C ILE A 63 10.67 -11.81 5.25
N VAL A 64 10.24 -10.72 5.89
CA VAL A 64 11.12 -9.86 6.70
C VAL A 64 11.80 -10.64 7.81
N SER A 65 11.05 -11.49 8.50
CA SER A 65 11.58 -12.33 9.58
C SER A 65 12.58 -13.37 9.07
N GLU A 66 12.30 -13.98 7.93
CA GLU A 66 13.20 -14.96 7.30
C GLU A 66 14.51 -14.31 6.81
N GLU A 67 14.47 -13.03 6.42
CA GLU A 67 15.65 -12.24 6.06
C GLU A 67 16.41 -11.69 7.29
N GLY A 68 15.97 -12.01 8.51
CA GLY A 68 16.63 -11.61 9.75
C GLY A 68 16.51 -10.12 10.08
N LYS A 69 15.49 -9.44 9.56
CA LYS A 69 15.26 -8.01 9.77
C LYS A 69 14.31 -7.77 10.95
N THR A 70 14.41 -6.58 11.55
CA THR A 70 13.58 -6.20 12.69
C THR A 70 12.41 -5.34 12.24
N ILE A 71 11.19 -5.75 12.59
CA ILE A 71 9.98 -4.96 12.39
C ILE A 71 9.76 -4.11 13.64
N THR A 72 9.81 -2.79 13.50
CA THR A 72 9.59 -1.85 14.61
C THR A 72 8.11 -1.66 14.92
N GLY A 73 7.24 -1.97 13.98
CA GLY A 73 5.80 -1.95 14.11
C GLY A 73 5.11 -2.03 12.75
N SER A 74 3.80 -2.12 12.78
CA SER A 74 2.97 -2.13 11.57
C SER A 74 1.66 -1.39 11.78
N ALA A 75 1.10 -0.83 10.71
CA ALA A 75 -0.17 -0.14 10.70
C ALA A 75 -0.97 -0.46 9.43
N LYS A 76 -2.29 -0.57 9.59
CA LYS A 76 -3.25 -0.63 8.47
C LYS A 76 -4.04 0.67 8.44
N VAL A 77 -4.03 1.36 7.33
CA VAL A 77 -4.67 2.65 7.15
C VAL A 77 -5.63 2.60 5.97
N ASP A 78 -6.89 2.97 6.20
CA ASP A 78 -7.85 3.15 5.11
C ASP A 78 -7.49 4.39 4.30
N PHE A 79 -7.62 4.32 2.99
CA PHE A 79 -7.36 5.47 2.11
C PHE A 79 -5.98 6.10 2.32
N LEU A 80 -4.94 5.31 2.23
CA LEU A 80 -3.57 5.76 2.48
C LEU A 80 -3.15 6.94 1.57
N CYS A 81 -3.75 7.06 0.39
CA CYS A 81 -3.55 8.19 -0.53
C CYS A 81 -4.22 9.51 -0.07
N ASN A 82 -5.07 9.48 0.96
CA ASN A 82 -5.62 10.69 1.55
C ASN A 82 -4.59 11.34 2.49
N LYS A 83 -3.96 12.41 2.03
CA LYS A 83 -2.86 13.07 2.75
C LYS A 83 -3.24 13.53 4.16
N VAL A 84 -4.37 14.19 4.31
CA VAL A 84 -4.80 14.75 5.60
C VAL A 84 -5.06 13.66 6.63
N GLN A 85 -5.76 12.61 6.22
CA GLN A 85 -6.09 11.51 7.12
C GLN A 85 -4.85 10.69 7.48
N THR A 86 -3.99 10.43 6.51
CA THR A 86 -2.77 9.66 6.70
C THR A 86 -1.78 10.42 7.60
N GLU A 87 -1.60 11.71 7.38
CA GLU A 87 -0.75 12.54 8.24
C GLU A 87 -1.18 12.48 9.71
N ARG A 88 -2.48 12.64 9.97
CA ARG A 88 -3.01 12.55 11.34
C ARG A 88 -2.76 11.20 12.01
N LYS A 89 -2.80 10.12 11.23
CA LYS A 89 -2.60 8.77 11.76
C LYS A 89 -1.12 8.40 11.93
N LEU A 90 -0.25 8.89 11.04
CA LEU A 90 1.17 8.50 11.07
C LEU A 90 2.01 9.29 12.07
N GLN A 91 1.58 10.49 12.49
CA GLN A 91 2.37 11.37 13.38
C GLN A 91 2.91 10.68 14.63
N ASP A 92 2.14 9.75 15.19
CA ASP A 92 2.50 9.09 16.44
C ASP A 92 2.68 7.57 16.31
N MET A 93 2.63 7.04 15.10
CA MET A 93 2.65 5.58 14.88
C MET A 93 4.02 4.99 14.65
N ILE A 94 4.93 5.76 14.03
CA ILE A 94 6.25 5.27 13.66
C ILE A 94 7.20 5.42 14.85
N PRO A 95 7.69 4.31 15.42
CA PRO A 95 8.59 4.37 16.57
C PRO A 95 9.92 5.03 16.26
N GLU A 96 10.51 5.64 17.26
CA GLU A 96 11.90 6.07 17.17
C GLU A 96 12.82 4.87 16.88
N GLY A 97 13.85 5.08 16.10
CA GLY A 97 14.76 4.02 15.68
C GLY A 97 14.33 3.27 14.42
N THR A 98 13.17 3.61 13.85
CA THR A 98 12.78 3.13 12.52
C THR A 98 13.67 3.78 11.46
N GLU A 99 14.33 2.95 10.66
CA GLU A 99 15.25 3.40 9.63
C GLU A 99 14.64 3.39 8.23
N HIS A 100 13.63 2.55 8.02
CA HIS A 100 12.97 2.38 6.73
C HIS A 100 11.47 2.14 6.91
N VAL A 101 10.67 2.59 5.94
CA VAL A 101 9.23 2.32 5.88
C VAL A 101 8.92 1.54 4.60
N PHE A 102 8.22 0.43 4.76
CA PHE A 102 7.70 -0.37 3.65
C PHE A 102 6.20 -0.19 3.55
N VAL A 103 5.73 0.09 2.34
CA VAL A 103 4.32 0.38 2.08
C VAL A 103 3.72 -0.70 1.20
N ILE A 104 2.66 -1.34 1.70
CA ILE A 104 1.84 -2.30 0.95
C ILE A 104 0.59 -1.56 0.47
N SER A 105 0.67 -0.97 -0.71
CA SER A 105 -0.42 -0.21 -1.32
C SER A 105 -0.19 -0.03 -2.81
N CYS A 106 -1.14 0.65 -3.48
CA CYS A 106 -0.87 1.22 -4.81
C CYS A 106 0.17 2.35 -4.71
N GLY A 107 0.75 2.73 -5.86
CA GLY A 107 1.80 3.75 -5.92
C GLY A 107 1.40 5.12 -5.36
N LEU A 108 0.12 5.48 -5.37
CA LEU A 108 -0.36 6.73 -4.75
C LEU A 108 -0.22 6.73 -3.23
N GLY A 109 -0.48 5.60 -2.58
CA GLY A 109 -0.25 5.43 -1.15
C GLY A 109 1.23 5.51 -0.80
N VAL A 110 2.09 4.88 -1.60
CA VAL A 110 3.55 4.96 -1.44
C VAL A 110 4.04 6.41 -1.50
N GLN A 111 3.62 7.16 -2.51
CA GLN A 111 4.00 8.57 -2.66
C GLN A 111 3.51 9.42 -1.49
N THR A 112 2.29 9.19 -1.03
CA THR A 112 1.71 9.92 0.10
C THR A 112 2.53 9.71 1.37
N VAL A 113 2.92 8.48 1.67
CA VAL A 113 3.78 8.18 2.83
C VAL A 113 5.16 8.78 2.65
N ALA A 114 5.74 8.69 1.47
CA ALA A 114 7.07 9.25 1.19
C ALA A 114 7.13 10.78 1.38
N ASP A 115 6.04 11.48 1.11
CA ASP A 115 5.94 12.92 1.34
C ASP A 115 5.88 13.30 2.84
N MET A 116 5.56 12.36 3.72
CA MET A 116 5.27 12.63 5.13
C MET A 116 6.37 12.16 6.09
N VAL A 117 7.16 11.19 5.71
CA VAL A 117 8.19 10.61 6.58
C VAL A 117 9.59 11.04 6.16
N ASN A 118 10.51 11.11 7.12
CA ASN A 118 11.88 11.55 6.92
C ASN A 118 12.88 10.39 6.72
N VAL A 119 12.37 9.18 6.58
CA VAL A 119 13.17 7.98 6.33
C VAL A 119 12.87 7.41 4.96
N PRO A 120 13.75 6.63 4.35
CA PRO A 120 13.50 5.99 3.05
C PRO A 120 12.22 5.16 3.06
N VAL A 121 11.43 5.31 2.00
CA VAL A 121 10.17 4.59 1.79
C VAL A 121 10.31 3.67 0.59
N TYR A 122 9.93 2.42 0.77
CA TYR A 122 9.94 1.40 -0.27
C TYR A 122 8.56 0.85 -0.54
N ALA A 123 8.24 0.63 -1.80
CA ALA A 123 7.03 -0.07 -2.19
C ALA A 123 7.22 -1.58 -2.02
N ALA A 124 6.38 -2.21 -1.21
CA ALA A 124 6.35 -3.67 -1.05
C ALA A 124 5.36 -4.34 -2.02
N ALA A 125 4.56 -3.59 -2.75
CA ALA A 125 3.56 -4.07 -3.68
C ALA A 125 3.63 -3.33 -5.03
N ASP A 126 3.15 -3.99 -6.07
CA ASP A 126 3.00 -3.45 -7.41
C ASP A 126 1.54 -3.08 -7.67
N SER A 127 1.32 -1.91 -8.27
CA SER A 127 -0.01 -1.49 -8.68
C SER A 127 -0.44 -2.24 -9.94
N LEU A 128 -1.66 -2.78 -9.91
CA LEU A 128 -2.25 -3.49 -11.03
C LEU A 128 -3.24 -2.62 -11.80
N ASN A 129 -4.03 -1.81 -11.09
CA ASN A 129 -4.90 -0.79 -11.67
C ASN A 129 -5.30 0.26 -10.63
N TYR A 130 -5.85 1.39 -11.08
CA TYR A 130 -6.26 2.53 -10.25
C TYR A 130 -7.73 2.90 -10.40
N ARG A 131 -8.55 2.01 -10.88
CA ARG A 131 -9.98 2.29 -11.15
C ARG A 131 -10.79 2.64 -9.91
N GLY A 132 -10.32 2.27 -8.73
CA GLY A 132 -10.97 2.58 -7.46
C GLY A 132 -10.85 4.03 -6.98
N HIS A 133 -10.16 4.91 -7.72
CA HIS A 133 -9.98 6.31 -7.33
C HIS A 133 -11.09 7.24 -7.83
N HIS A 134 -12.23 6.72 -8.23
CA HIS A 134 -13.38 7.50 -8.64
C HIS A 134 -13.91 8.38 -7.50
N GLY A 135 -13.99 9.68 -7.74
CA GLY A 135 -14.56 10.64 -6.79
C GLY A 135 -13.60 11.16 -5.72
N MET A 136 -12.37 10.69 -5.67
CA MET A 136 -11.34 11.32 -4.86
C MET A 136 -10.86 12.60 -5.56
N ALA A 137 -11.09 13.75 -4.95
CA ALA A 137 -10.52 15.01 -5.41
C ALA A 137 -9.00 14.99 -5.20
N LEU A 138 -8.27 14.45 -6.13
CA LEU A 138 -6.83 14.59 -6.20
C LEU A 138 -6.53 16.00 -6.69
N THR A 139 -6.47 16.95 -5.77
CA THR A 139 -6.21 18.36 -6.07
C THR A 139 -4.79 18.60 -6.62
N LYS A 140 -3.90 17.64 -6.44
CA LYS A 140 -2.57 17.60 -7.05
C LYS A 140 -2.25 16.16 -7.40
N LYS A 141 -2.21 15.85 -8.66
CA LYS A 141 -1.67 14.58 -9.12
C LYS A 141 -0.16 14.60 -8.97
N SER A 142 0.37 13.80 -8.07
CA SER A 142 1.80 13.51 -8.01
C SER A 142 2.23 12.62 -9.17
N CYS A 143 1.33 11.76 -9.67
CA CYS A 143 1.52 10.96 -10.87
C CYS A 143 0.18 10.56 -11.49
N ASP A 144 0.20 10.12 -12.76
CA ASP A 144 -0.99 9.62 -13.46
C ASP A 144 -1.34 8.17 -13.10
N ALA A 145 -0.61 7.56 -12.20
CA ALA A 145 -0.85 6.21 -11.72
C ALA A 145 -0.89 5.16 -12.86
N CYS A 146 -0.01 5.28 -13.83
CA CYS A 146 0.04 4.40 -15.00
C CYS A 146 0.72 3.05 -14.75
N ALA A 147 1.25 2.81 -13.57
CA ALA A 147 1.98 1.60 -13.17
C ALA A 147 3.23 1.28 -14.01
N GLN A 148 3.81 2.26 -14.67
CA GLN A 148 4.98 2.09 -15.56
C GLN A 148 6.29 2.65 -15.00
N CYS A 149 6.27 3.21 -13.79
CA CYS A 149 7.46 3.80 -13.21
C CYS A 149 8.19 2.86 -12.24
N TYR A 150 9.46 3.16 -11.98
CA TYR A 150 10.32 2.38 -11.09
C TYR A 150 9.95 2.47 -9.60
N LEU A 151 9.05 3.38 -9.24
CA LEU A 151 8.60 3.57 -7.86
C LEU A 151 7.40 2.70 -7.50
N ASN A 152 6.95 1.88 -8.41
CA ASN A 152 5.78 1.03 -8.26
C ASN A 152 6.18 -0.41 -7.97
#